data_494fa7d466deecfd48d6f8e6f26f4050
#
_entry.id   494fa7d466deecfd48d6f8e6f26f4050
#
_cell.length_a   1.000
_cell.length_b   1.000
_cell.length_c   1.000
_cell.angle_alpha   90.00
_cell.angle_beta   90.00
_cell.angle_gamma   90.00
#
_symmetry.space_group_name_H-M   'P 1'
#
loop_
_entity.id
_entity.type
_entity.pdbx_description
1 polymer ?
#
loop_
_entity_poly.entity_id
_entity_poly.type
_entity_poly.pdbx_seq_one_letter_code
_entity_poly.pdbx_strand_id
1 'polypeptide(L)'
;QWLASTIRRRGDEILHTPTPKGQLPTRIFHDTLTLPFRDGNIELGWLLQAHTDGDLYARFLQQDILYTGPAVRSDSWSAVDESSNGFIGALMDSYDKLDTLIDENTIVVPASGTVLTKATFGEQKTMYQKLMHEMVALLRQSRSAEEVVIANPAVGLKPEWGDPAEFLDEGFRSFYGH
;
A
#
# COMPACT_ATOMS: atom_id res chain seq x y z
N GLN A 1 -5.10 5.78 17.77
CA GLN A 1 -4.12 5.89 18.87
C GLN A 1 -2.78 6.43 18.36
N TRP A 2 -2.29 5.99 17.21
CA TRP A 2 -1.01 6.37 16.62
C TRP A 2 -0.82 7.88 16.47
N LEU A 3 -1.78 8.59 15.85
CA LEU A 3 -1.72 10.05 15.66
C LEU A 3 -1.70 10.84 16.97
N ALA A 4 -2.15 10.26 18.07
CA ALA A 4 -2.20 10.90 19.38
C ALA A 4 -0.95 10.60 20.24
N SER A 5 -0.01 9.81 19.76
CA SER A 5 1.19 9.39 20.48
C SER A 5 2.47 9.97 19.89
N THR A 6 3.51 10.05 20.71
CA THR A 6 4.86 10.36 20.25
C THR A 6 5.48 9.06 19.73
N ILE A 7 5.90 9.03 18.47
CA ILE A 7 6.52 7.86 17.86
C ILE A 7 7.99 8.14 17.59
N ARG A 8 8.83 7.18 17.96
CA ARG A 8 10.24 7.14 17.56
C ARG A 8 10.38 6.08 16.46
N ARG A 9 10.79 6.49 15.28
CA ARG A 9 11.21 5.55 14.25
C ARG A 9 12.53 4.89 14.67
N ARG A 10 12.63 3.56 14.52
CA ARG A 10 13.83 2.82 14.90
C ARG A 10 14.99 3.29 14.01
N GLY A 11 16.03 3.87 14.62
CA GLY A 11 17.24 4.37 13.93
C GLY A 11 17.20 5.85 13.51
N ASP A 12 16.07 6.51 13.54
CA ASP A 12 15.92 7.93 13.26
C ASP A 12 15.65 8.75 14.52
N GLU A 13 16.30 9.92 14.62
CA GLU A 13 16.00 10.92 15.68
C GLU A 13 14.67 11.68 15.45
N ILE A 14 13.92 11.34 14.41
CA ILE A 14 12.67 12.02 14.07
C ILE A 14 11.59 11.60 15.07
N LEU A 15 11.33 12.49 16.02
CA LEU A 15 10.18 12.42 16.90
C LEU A 15 8.95 12.95 16.15
N HIS A 16 8.00 12.08 15.85
CA HIS A 16 6.67 12.55 15.50
C HIS A 16 5.98 13.04 16.78
N THR A 17 5.73 14.35 16.85
CA THR A 17 4.94 14.93 17.93
C THR A 17 3.48 14.54 17.77
N PRO A 18 2.72 14.36 18.88
CA PRO A 18 1.31 14.06 18.78
C PRO A 18 0.57 15.11 17.94
N THR A 19 -0.30 14.63 17.05
CA THR A 19 -1.16 15.51 16.26
C THR A 19 -2.08 16.31 17.19
N PRO A 20 -2.20 17.64 17.01
CA PRO A 20 -3.10 18.47 17.79
C PRO A 20 -4.54 17.92 17.77
N LYS A 21 -5.24 17.95 18.90
CA LYS A 21 -6.59 17.36 19.03
C LYS A 21 -7.58 17.84 17.96
N GLY A 22 -7.50 19.10 17.53
CA GLY A 22 -8.36 19.64 16.48
C GLY A 22 -8.07 19.14 15.06
N GLN A 23 -6.97 18.40 14.87
CA GLN A 23 -6.56 17.79 13.58
C GLN A 23 -6.73 16.26 13.58
N LEU A 24 -7.18 15.69 14.70
CA LEU A 24 -7.45 14.26 14.77
C LEU A 24 -8.74 13.92 14.01
N PRO A 25 -8.83 12.70 13.43
CA PRO A 25 -10.06 12.21 12.81
C PRO A 25 -11.24 12.28 13.79
N THR A 26 -12.37 12.80 13.33
CA THR A 26 -13.61 12.91 14.12
C THR A 26 -14.55 11.72 13.88
N ARG A 27 -14.33 10.95 12.82
CA ARG A 27 -15.07 9.73 12.51
C ARG A 27 -14.09 8.60 12.24
N ILE A 28 -14.39 7.45 12.81
CA ILE A 28 -13.64 6.21 12.60
C ILE A 28 -14.61 5.14 12.08
N PHE A 29 -14.11 4.23 11.27
CA PHE A 29 -14.86 3.07 10.78
C PHE A 29 -13.90 1.88 10.63
N HIS A 30 -14.44 0.67 10.52
CA HIS A 30 -13.64 -0.56 10.51
C HIS A 30 -13.69 -1.32 9.18
N ASP A 31 -14.62 -1.00 8.30
CA ASP A 31 -14.76 -1.69 7.01
C ASP A 31 -14.99 -0.66 5.90
N THR A 32 -16.19 -0.15 5.77
CA THR A 32 -16.54 0.88 4.79
C THR A 32 -17.35 2.01 5.42
N LEU A 33 -17.26 3.18 4.83
CA LEU A 33 -18.04 4.36 5.20
C LEU A 33 -18.50 5.09 3.93
N THR A 34 -19.80 5.22 3.73
CA THR A 34 -20.35 6.01 2.64
C THR A 34 -20.65 7.43 3.11
N LEU A 35 -20.18 8.41 2.35
CA LEU A 35 -20.39 9.83 2.58
C LEU A 35 -21.07 10.46 1.38
N PRO A 36 -22.08 11.34 1.58
CA PRO A 36 -22.63 12.15 0.49
C PRO A 36 -21.57 13.13 -0.03
N PHE A 37 -21.47 13.26 -1.34
CA PHE A 37 -20.54 14.17 -1.99
C PHE A 37 -21.14 14.70 -3.29
N ARG A 38 -21.42 16.01 -3.35
CA ARG A 38 -22.09 16.66 -4.49
C ARG A 38 -23.39 15.90 -4.84
N ASP A 39 -23.52 15.49 -6.09
CA ASP A 39 -24.68 14.78 -6.62
C ASP A 39 -24.62 13.26 -6.44
N GLY A 40 -23.69 12.77 -5.59
CA GLY A 40 -23.43 11.35 -5.43
C GLY A 40 -22.90 10.97 -4.07
N ASN A 41 -22.18 9.85 -4.05
CA ASN A 41 -21.57 9.31 -2.84
C ASN A 41 -20.11 8.93 -3.07
N ILE A 42 -19.32 9.09 -2.02
CA ILE A 42 -17.99 8.51 -1.91
C ILE A 42 -18.07 7.35 -0.91
N GLU A 43 -17.61 6.18 -1.33
CA GLU A 43 -17.31 5.08 -0.43
C GLU A 43 -15.84 5.14 -0.03
N LEU A 44 -15.58 5.19 1.27
CA LEU A 44 -14.26 4.99 1.85
C LEU A 44 -14.18 3.55 2.34
N GLY A 45 -13.11 2.85 2.04
CA GLY A 45 -12.89 1.52 2.56
C GLY A 45 -11.48 1.35 3.11
N TRP A 46 -11.36 0.61 4.20
CA TRP A 46 -10.09 0.33 4.82
C TRP A 46 -9.34 -0.76 4.05
N LEU A 47 -8.03 -0.55 3.86
CA LEU A 47 -7.09 -1.53 3.33
C LEU A 47 -6.26 -2.06 4.50
N LEU A 48 -6.41 -3.36 4.78
CA LEU A 48 -5.76 -4.00 5.91
C LEU A 48 -4.23 -3.95 5.75
N GLN A 49 -3.56 -3.13 6.58
CA GLN A 49 -2.09 -3.14 6.76
C GLN A 49 -1.25 -3.12 5.46
N ALA A 50 -1.71 -2.43 4.41
CA ALA A 50 -1.02 -2.40 3.13
C ALA A 50 0.33 -1.66 3.23
N HIS A 51 0.35 -0.33 3.05
CA HIS A 51 1.51 0.50 3.33
C HIS A 51 1.64 0.73 4.85
N THR A 52 0.51 1.02 5.52
CA THR A 52 0.36 1.17 6.97
C THR A 52 -0.93 0.51 7.45
N ASP A 53 -1.20 0.50 8.75
CA ASP A 53 -2.48 0.03 9.32
C ASP A 53 -3.64 1.04 9.14
N GLY A 54 -3.37 2.21 8.60
CA GLY A 54 -4.35 3.28 8.39
C GLY A 54 -4.75 3.51 6.92
N ASP A 55 -4.39 2.64 6.02
CA ASP A 55 -4.63 2.85 4.58
C ASP A 55 -6.10 2.76 4.20
N LEU A 56 -6.50 3.64 3.29
CA LEU A 56 -7.86 3.74 2.77
C LEU A 56 -7.86 3.84 1.26
N TYR A 57 -8.92 3.30 0.64
CA TYR A 57 -9.33 3.69 -0.70
C TYR A 57 -10.54 4.64 -0.65
N ALA A 58 -10.75 5.41 -1.71
CA ALA A 58 -11.95 6.21 -1.91
C ALA A 58 -12.54 5.92 -3.29
N ARG A 59 -13.79 5.45 -3.34
CA ARG A 59 -14.53 5.17 -4.56
C ARG A 59 -15.61 6.22 -4.79
N PHE A 60 -15.51 6.94 -5.89
CA PHE A 60 -16.50 7.92 -6.35
C PHE A 60 -17.52 7.18 -7.22
N LEU A 61 -18.64 6.79 -6.62
CA LEU A 61 -19.56 5.81 -7.21
C LEU A 61 -20.18 6.26 -8.53
N GLN A 62 -20.51 7.56 -8.66
CA GLN A 62 -21.17 8.09 -9.86
C GLN A 62 -20.18 8.40 -10.99
N GLN A 63 -18.94 8.68 -10.66
CA GLN A 63 -17.87 9.01 -11.62
C GLN A 63 -17.08 7.80 -12.07
N ASP A 64 -17.29 6.67 -11.41
CA ASP A 64 -16.54 5.43 -11.61
C ASP A 64 -15.02 5.63 -11.48
N ILE A 65 -14.62 6.33 -10.41
CA ILE A 65 -13.22 6.61 -10.09
C ILE A 65 -12.89 5.91 -8.76
N LEU A 66 -11.77 5.18 -8.75
CA LEU A 66 -11.19 4.58 -7.56
C LEU A 66 -9.85 5.23 -7.23
N TYR A 67 -9.76 5.97 -6.12
CA TYR A 67 -8.48 6.38 -5.52
C TYR A 67 -8.01 5.30 -4.56
N THR A 68 -6.80 4.79 -4.78
CA THR A 68 -6.30 3.58 -4.11
C THR A 68 -5.52 3.84 -2.83
N GLY A 69 -5.31 5.12 -2.47
CA GLY A 69 -4.39 5.45 -1.38
C GLY A 69 -2.93 5.01 -1.68
N PRO A 70 -2.08 4.97 -0.64
CA PRO A 70 -0.65 4.67 -0.81
C PRO A 70 -0.33 3.22 -1.18
N ALA A 71 -1.31 2.31 -1.15
CA ALA A 71 -1.13 0.92 -1.55
C ALA A 71 -0.72 0.76 -3.03
N VAL A 72 -1.12 1.69 -3.91
CA VAL A 72 -0.81 1.64 -5.33
C VAL A 72 -0.07 2.89 -5.78
N ARG A 73 1.05 2.69 -6.45
CA ARG A 73 1.84 3.71 -7.16
C ARG A 73 2.07 3.22 -8.58
N SER A 74 2.16 4.12 -9.56
CA SER A 74 2.39 3.75 -10.96
C SER A 74 3.72 4.30 -11.52
N ASP A 75 4.50 4.95 -10.70
CA ASP A 75 5.78 5.58 -11.03
C ASP A 75 6.93 5.17 -10.11
N SER A 76 6.66 4.37 -9.09
CA SER A 76 7.64 3.94 -8.09
C SER A 76 7.16 2.67 -7.39
N TRP A 77 8.06 2.00 -6.66
CA TRP A 77 7.72 0.87 -5.80
C TRP A 77 6.77 1.30 -4.67
N SER A 78 5.78 0.49 -4.36
CA SER A 78 4.89 0.72 -3.22
C SER A 78 5.70 0.58 -1.92
N ALA A 79 5.59 1.55 -1.02
CA ALA A 79 6.26 1.43 0.27
C ALA A 79 5.51 0.45 1.19
N VAL A 80 6.25 -0.20 2.09
CA VAL A 80 5.73 -1.00 3.20
C VAL A 80 6.36 -0.46 4.47
N ASP A 81 5.62 0.29 5.27
CA ASP A 81 6.14 0.86 6.52
C ASP A 81 5.88 -0.11 7.69
N GLU A 82 6.82 -1.03 7.94
CA GLU A 82 6.75 -1.97 9.06
C GLU A 82 6.56 -1.24 10.41
N SER A 83 7.18 -0.06 10.57
CA SER A 83 7.08 0.71 11.81
C SER A 83 5.66 1.23 12.11
N SER A 84 4.82 1.31 11.08
CA SER A 84 3.40 1.66 11.13
C SER A 84 2.48 0.47 10.82
N ASN A 85 2.96 -0.74 11.10
CA ASN A 85 2.26 -2.01 10.88
C ASN A 85 1.92 -2.30 9.41
N GLY A 86 2.67 -1.77 8.46
CA GLY A 86 2.59 -2.17 7.05
C GLY A 86 3.09 -3.61 6.87
N PHE A 87 2.43 -4.37 6.00
CA PHE A 87 2.77 -5.76 5.73
C PHE A 87 2.66 -6.08 4.24
N ILE A 88 3.72 -6.63 3.67
CA ILE A 88 3.76 -6.92 2.23
C ILE A 88 2.69 -7.93 1.79
N GLY A 89 2.31 -8.88 2.64
CA GLY A 89 1.22 -9.80 2.37
C GLY A 89 -0.12 -9.06 2.25
N ALA A 90 -0.40 -8.15 3.19
CA ALA A 90 -1.62 -7.35 3.17
C ALA A 90 -1.63 -6.31 2.02
N LEU A 91 -0.46 -5.89 1.53
CA LEU A 91 -0.37 -5.12 0.29
C LEU A 91 -0.96 -5.93 -0.88
N MET A 92 -0.66 -7.24 -0.97
CA MET A 92 -1.23 -8.11 -2.00
C MET A 92 -2.73 -8.31 -1.83
N ASP A 93 -3.21 -8.52 -0.60
CA ASP A 93 -4.63 -8.61 -0.28
C ASP A 93 -5.37 -7.32 -0.65
N SER A 94 -4.69 -6.17 -0.52
CA SER A 94 -5.22 -4.87 -0.94
C SER A 94 -5.38 -4.79 -2.47
N TYR A 95 -4.42 -5.29 -3.24
CA TYR A 95 -4.57 -5.39 -4.70
C TYR A 95 -5.75 -6.30 -5.08
N ASP A 96 -5.91 -7.43 -4.40
CA ASP A 96 -7.04 -8.33 -4.64
C ASP A 96 -8.37 -7.67 -4.31
N LYS A 97 -8.47 -6.98 -3.18
CA LYS A 97 -9.68 -6.21 -2.80
C LYS A 97 -10.00 -5.11 -3.81
N LEU A 98 -9.02 -4.28 -4.17
CA LEU A 98 -9.20 -3.19 -5.13
C LEU A 98 -9.62 -3.70 -6.51
N ASP A 99 -9.08 -4.84 -6.96
CA ASP A 99 -9.44 -5.47 -8.22
C ASP A 99 -10.93 -5.87 -8.31
N THR A 100 -11.55 -6.21 -7.17
CA THR A 100 -13.00 -6.50 -7.11
C THR A 100 -13.88 -5.25 -7.24
N LEU A 101 -13.32 -4.06 -7.07
CA LEU A 101 -14.04 -2.80 -7.07
C LEU A 101 -14.03 -2.08 -8.43
N ILE A 102 -13.28 -2.60 -9.40
CA ILE A 102 -13.02 -1.96 -10.70
C ILE A 102 -13.50 -2.82 -11.87
N ASP A 103 -13.97 -2.16 -12.91
CA ASP A 103 -14.28 -2.76 -14.20
C ASP A 103 -13.54 -2.05 -15.35
N GLU A 104 -13.86 -2.37 -16.58
CA GLU A 104 -13.18 -1.85 -17.78
C GLU A 104 -13.32 -0.33 -17.96
N ASN A 105 -14.29 0.31 -17.32
CA ASN A 105 -14.55 1.74 -17.41
C ASN A 105 -13.95 2.51 -16.23
N THR A 106 -13.66 1.82 -15.12
CA THR A 106 -13.19 2.46 -13.89
C THR A 106 -11.82 3.13 -14.12
N ILE A 107 -11.73 4.38 -13.73
CA ILE A 107 -10.46 5.12 -13.68
C ILE A 107 -9.81 4.86 -12.32
N VAL A 108 -8.66 4.20 -12.32
CA VAL A 108 -7.90 3.92 -11.10
C VAL A 108 -6.85 5.00 -10.88
N VAL A 109 -6.97 5.75 -9.79
CA VAL A 109 -6.06 6.84 -9.42
C VAL A 109 -5.12 6.37 -8.32
N PRO A 110 -3.83 6.12 -8.64
CA PRO A 110 -2.82 5.73 -7.65
C PRO A 110 -2.40 6.92 -6.77
N ALA A 111 -1.64 6.66 -5.70
CA ALA A 111 -1.08 7.71 -4.85
C ALA A 111 -0.09 8.61 -5.60
N SER A 112 0.62 8.05 -6.57
CA SER A 112 1.56 8.79 -7.44
C SER A 112 1.64 8.14 -8.81
N GLY A 113 2.06 8.95 -9.80
CA GLY A 113 2.21 8.55 -11.19
C GLY A 113 0.95 8.75 -12.02
N THR A 114 0.82 8.01 -13.12
CA THR A 114 -0.29 8.10 -14.06
C THR A 114 -1.48 7.26 -13.62
N VAL A 115 -2.69 7.67 -14.00
CA VAL A 115 -3.90 6.87 -13.81
C VAL A 115 -3.80 5.52 -14.52
N LEU A 116 -4.42 4.51 -13.93
CA LEU A 116 -4.42 3.14 -14.44
C LEU A 116 -5.80 2.78 -14.97
N THR A 117 -5.82 1.89 -15.95
CA THR A 117 -7.00 1.16 -16.38
C THR A 117 -7.07 -0.18 -15.62
N LYS A 118 -8.20 -0.89 -15.71
CA LYS A 118 -8.31 -2.27 -15.23
C LYS A 118 -7.18 -3.16 -15.74
N ALA A 119 -6.83 -3.05 -17.02
CA ALA A 119 -5.78 -3.86 -17.63
C ALA A 119 -4.40 -3.56 -17.03
N THR A 120 -3.99 -2.29 -16.98
CA THR A 120 -2.68 -1.89 -16.44
C THR A 120 -2.57 -2.09 -14.93
N PHE A 121 -3.67 -1.97 -14.19
CA PHE A 121 -3.74 -2.36 -12.78
C PHE A 121 -3.54 -3.88 -12.62
N GLY A 122 -4.18 -4.70 -13.45
CA GLY A 122 -4.05 -6.16 -13.44
C GLY A 122 -2.63 -6.64 -13.78
N GLU A 123 -1.96 -5.97 -14.73
CA GLU A 123 -0.54 -6.22 -15.04
C GLU A 123 0.36 -5.93 -13.83
N GLN A 124 0.14 -4.80 -13.16
CA GLN A 124 0.89 -4.44 -11.95
C GLN A 124 0.63 -5.40 -10.79
N LYS A 125 -0.62 -5.78 -10.56
CA LYS A 125 -1.01 -6.82 -9.61
C LYS A 125 -0.27 -8.12 -9.87
N THR A 126 -0.27 -8.59 -11.13
CA THR A 126 0.41 -9.83 -11.53
C THR A 126 1.92 -9.75 -11.29
N MET A 127 2.53 -8.61 -11.56
CA MET A 127 3.94 -8.37 -11.30
C MET A 127 4.26 -8.52 -9.79
N TYR A 128 3.50 -7.85 -8.93
CA TYR A 128 3.68 -7.93 -7.49
C TYR A 128 3.42 -9.34 -6.93
N GLN A 129 2.42 -10.05 -7.46
CA GLN A 129 2.15 -11.44 -7.05
C GLN A 129 3.34 -12.37 -7.36
N LYS A 130 3.98 -12.22 -8.53
CA LYS A 130 5.20 -12.97 -8.87
C LYS A 130 6.35 -12.61 -7.93
N LEU A 131 6.57 -11.32 -7.70
CA LEU A 131 7.62 -10.84 -6.81
C LEU A 131 7.42 -11.35 -5.38
N MET A 132 6.18 -11.33 -4.88
CA MET A 132 5.82 -11.89 -3.59
C MET A 132 6.14 -13.39 -3.51
N HIS A 133 5.85 -14.14 -4.57
CA HIS A 133 6.16 -15.58 -4.63
C HIS A 133 7.67 -15.83 -4.49
N GLU A 134 8.50 -15.05 -5.18
CA GLU A 134 9.96 -15.14 -5.09
C GLU A 134 10.47 -14.76 -3.67
N MET A 135 9.93 -13.70 -3.09
CA MET A 135 10.29 -13.29 -1.72
C MET A 135 9.92 -14.37 -0.69
N VAL A 136 8.75 -15.00 -0.81
CA VAL A 136 8.34 -16.13 0.06
C VAL A 136 9.25 -17.34 -0.15
N ALA A 137 9.70 -17.60 -1.37
CA ALA A 137 10.67 -18.68 -1.64
C ALA A 137 12.02 -18.43 -0.95
N LEU A 138 12.50 -17.18 -0.94
CA LEU A 138 13.72 -16.78 -0.23
C LEU A 138 13.54 -16.86 1.30
N LEU A 139 12.36 -16.47 1.82
CA LEU A 139 12.01 -16.61 3.24
C LEU A 139 12.09 -18.08 3.69
N ARG A 140 11.55 -19.00 2.90
CA ARG A 140 11.62 -20.46 3.16
C ARG A 140 13.03 -21.02 3.16
N GLN A 141 13.96 -20.34 2.49
CA GLN A 141 15.39 -20.66 2.50
C GLN A 141 16.13 -19.99 3.67
N SER A 142 15.41 -19.35 4.59
CA SER A 142 15.96 -18.62 5.75
C SER A 142 16.94 -17.50 5.35
N ARG A 143 16.70 -16.85 4.21
CA ARG A 143 17.47 -15.68 3.80
C ARG A 143 17.19 -14.49 4.69
N SER A 144 18.21 -13.63 4.89
CA SER A 144 18.03 -12.34 5.53
C SER A 144 17.48 -11.28 4.55
N ALA A 145 17.00 -10.16 5.05
CA ALA A 145 16.55 -9.05 4.21
C ALA A 145 17.69 -8.51 3.31
N GLU A 146 18.91 -8.41 3.86
CA GLU A 146 20.11 -8.02 3.10
C GLU A 146 20.42 -9.00 1.96
N GLU A 147 20.28 -10.30 2.19
CA GLU A 147 20.47 -11.32 1.16
C GLU A 147 19.38 -11.23 0.07
N VAL A 148 18.15 -10.85 0.42
CA VAL A 148 17.06 -10.65 -0.55
C VAL A 148 17.32 -9.42 -1.42
N VAL A 149 17.80 -8.32 -0.84
CA VAL A 149 18.22 -7.13 -1.60
C VAL A 149 19.35 -7.49 -2.57
N ILE A 150 20.35 -8.26 -2.13
CA ILE A 150 21.45 -8.73 -3.00
C ILE A 150 20.94 -9.65 -4.12
N ALA A 151 20.04 -10.58 -3.80
CA ALA A 151 19.45 -11.49 -4.79
C ALA A 151 18.58 -10.76 -5.82
N ASN A 152 18.04 -9.60 -5.43
CA ASN A 152 17.21 -8.71 -6.24
C ASN A 152 16.15 -9.46 -7.09
N PRO A 153 15.12 -10.06 -6.48
CA PRO A 153 14.07 -10.75 -7.22
C PRO A 153 13.23 -9.81 -8.12
N ALA A 154 13.41 -8.49 -7.96
CA ALA A 154 12.79 -7.48 -8.81
C ALA A 154 13.62 -7.12 -10.05
N VAL A 155 14.75 -7.79 -10.27
CA VAL A 155 15.65 -7.47 -11.42
C VAL A 155 14.90 -7.48 -12.75
N GLY A 156 15.03 -6.39 -13.52
CA GLY A 156 14.36 -6.23 -14.82
C GLY A 156 12.87 -5.89 -14.75
N LEU A 157 12.28 -5.83 -13.56
CA LEU A 157 10.92 -5.35 -13.38
C LEU A 157 10.93 -3.83 -13.21
N LYS A 158 10.08 -3.14 -14.00
CA LYS A 158 9.84 -1.69 -13.85
C LYS A 158 11.13 -0.86 -13.66
N PRO A 159 12.10 -0.91 -14.59
CA PRO A 159 13.36 -0.15 -14.44
C PRO A 159 13.13 1.36 -14.32
N GLU A 160 12.01 1.86 -14.84
CA GLU A 160 11.57 3.26 -14.72
C GLU A 160 11.18 3.67 -13.30
N TRP A 161 10.94 2.71 -12.38
CA TRP A 161 10.58 2.97 -10.99
C TRP A 161 11.79 3.11 -10.06
N GLY A 162 12.99 2.97 -10.59
CA GLY A 162 14.25 3.09 -9.84
C GLY A 162 14.60 1.84 -9.04
N ASP A 163 15.45 2.02 -8.04
CA ASP A 163 16.01 0.94 -7.22
C ASP A 163 14.93 0.33 -6.31
N PRO A 164 14.67 -1.00 -6.39
CA PRO A 164 13.73 -1.69 -5.52
C PRO A 164 14.26 -2.01 -4.11
N ALA A 165 15.51 -1.65 -3.78
CA ALA A 165 16.20 -2.12 -2.57
C ALA A 165 15.41 -1.82 -1.28
N GLU A 166 14.87 -0.61 -1.13
CA GLU A 166 14.08 -0.21 0.04
C GLU A 166 12.78 -1.04 0.13
N PHE A 167 12.06 -1.21 -0.98
CA PHE A 167 10.86 -2.03 -1.05
C PHE A 167 11.15 -3.50 -0.67
N LEU A 168 12.27 -4.05 -1.17
CA LEU A 168 12.65 -5.43 -0.89
C LEU A 168 13.06 -5.62 0.57
N ASP A 169 13.83 -4.69 1.14
CA ASP A 169 14.28 -4.76 2.54
C ASP A 169 13.09 -4.62 3.52
N GLU A 170 12.32 -3.55 3.42
CA GLU A 170 11.19 -3.28 4.32
C GLU A 170 10.08 -4.33 4.14
N GLY A 171 9.75 -4.67 2.88
CA GLY A 171 8.75 -5.70 2.59
C GLY A 171 9.16 -7.07 3.13
N PHE A 172 10.44 -7.44 3.04
CA PHE A 172 10.90 -8.72 3.57
C PHE A 172 10.95 -8.73 5.10
N ARG A 173 11.38 -7.63 5.73
CA ARG A 173 11.36 -7.50 7.20
C ARG A 173 9.94 -7.62 7.75
N SER A 174 8.94 -7.15 7.04
CA SER A 174 7.55 -7.22 7.47
C SER A 174 7.03 -8.66 7.69
N PHE A 175 7.67 -9.69 7.11
CA PHE A 175 7.35 -11.09 7.40
C PHE A 175 7.68 -11.52 8.83
N TYR A 176 8.59 -10.83 9.51
CA TYR A 176 8.99 -11.17 10.87
C TYR A 176 8.22 -10.40 11.95
N GLY A 177 7.48 -9.38 11.56
CA GLY A 177 6.66 -8.53 12.44
C GLY A 177 5.22 -9.03 12.61
N HIS A 178 4.82 -10.05 11.83
CA HIS A 178 3.43 -10.55 11.76
C HIS A 178 3.31 -12.05 12.01
#